data_ea16e2a5d1a7a571f304661a43a5db42
#
_entry.id   ea16e2a5d1a7a571f304661a43a5db42
#
_cell.length_a   1.000
_cell.length_b   1.000
_cell.length_c   1.000
_cell.angle_alpha   90.00
_cell.angle_beta   90.00
_cell.angle_gamma   90.00
#
_symmetry.space_group_name_H-M   'P 1'
#
loop_
_entity.id
_entity.type
_entity.pdbx_description
1 polymer ?
#
loop_
_entity_poly.entity_id
_entity_poly.type
_entity_poly.pdbx_seq_one_letter_code
_entity_poly.pdbx_strand_id
1 'polypeptide(L)'
;MKVLAVEPPSGELVQGLRSLDDGYIPPVFEKWGGYDLLDGKRIVRPRESIEYARRLADECGIFAGLSAGAALAGAIRVAEQLSDGETATIVFIVSDAGWKYLSTGAWTDDLDEAAANAESIIYF
;
A
#
# COMPACT_ATOMS: atom_id res chain seq x y z
N MET A 1 -20.89 3.48 -0.63
CA MET A 1 -19.51 3.07 -0.27
C MET A 1 -18.56 3.90 -1.09
N LYS A 2 -17.49 4.44 -0.49
CA LYS A 2 -16.41 5.11 -1.24
C LYS A 2 -15.30 4.12 -1.52
N VAL A 3 -14.75 4.16 -2.73
CA VAL A 3 -13.66 3.30 -3.19
C VAL A 3 -12.43 4.16 -3.48
N LEU A 4 -11.34 3.88 -2.79
CA LEU A 4 -10.08 4.62 -2.93
C LEU A 4 -8.98 3.68 -3.41
N ALA A 5 -8.28 4.06 -4.46
CA ALA A 5 -7.06 3.38 -4.87
C ALA A 5 -5.89 3.79 -3.97
N VAL A 6 -5.05 2.84 -3.62
CA VAL A 6 -3.76 3.09 -2.97
C VAL A 6 -2.66 2.71 -3.95
N GLU A 7 -1.79 3.65 -4.25
CA GLU A 7 -0.72 3.47 -5.22
C GLU A 7 0.54 4.25 -4.82
N PRO A 8 1.73 3.88 -5.32
CA PRO A 8 2.92 4.71 -5.16
C PRO A 8 2.85 5.95 -6.06
N PRO A 9 3.72 6.96 -5.84
CA PRO A 9 3.93 8.01 -6.82
C PRO A 9 4.34 7.42 -8.17
N SER A 10 4.02 8.13 -9.27
CA SER A 10 4.50 7.75 -10.60
C SER A 10 6.04 7.64 -10.60
N GLY A 11 6.56 6.55 -11.17
CA GLY A 11 7.97 6.24 -11.21
C GLY A 11 8.56 5.62 -9.94
N GLU A 12 7.82 5.52 -8.84
CA GLU A 12 8.23 4.79 -7.65
C GLU A 12 7.57 3.40 -7.58
N LEU A 13 8.21 2.46 -6.89
CA LEU A 13 7.72 1.09 -6.73
C LEU A 13 7.44 0.76 -5.27
N VAL A 14 6.21 0.34 -4.99
CA VAL A 14 5.90 -0.48 -3.82
C VAL A 14 5.69 -1.89 -4.31
N GLN A 15 6.33 -2.87 -3.68
CA GLN A 15 6.21 -4.27 -4.09
C GLN A 15 4.74 -4.70 -4.15
N GLY A 16 4.30 -5.10 -5.35
CA GLY A 16 2.91 -5.47 -5.64
C GLY A 16 1.98 -4.33 -6.04
N LEU A 17 2.46 -3.08 -6.07
CA LEU A 17 1.68 -1.92 -6.49
C LEU A 17 2.41 -1.11 -7.57
N ARG A 18 1.64 -0.55 -8.48
CA ARG A 18 2.08 0.44 -9.47
C ARG A 18 1.16 1.64 -9.47
N SER A 19 1.69 2.78 -9.87
CA SER A 19 0.85 3.93 -10.18
C SER A 19 0.04 3.67 -11.45
N LEU A 20 -1.24 3.99 -11.42
CA LEU A 20 -2.10 3.98 -12.60
C LEU A 20 -1.67 5.04 -13.64
N ASP A 21 -0.86 6.01 -13.21
CA ASP A 21 -0.34 7.08 -14.07
C ASP A 21 0.93 6.67 -14.84
N ASP A 22 1.48 5.47 -14.60
CA ASP A 22 2.67 4.93 -15.27
C ASP A 22 2.39 4.31 -16.65
N GLY A 23 1.18 4.47 -17.17
CA GLY A 23 0.81 4.06 -18.54
C GLY A 23 0.39 2.59 -18.69
N TYR A 24 0.47 1.78 -17.64
CA TYR A 24 -0.08 0.42 -17.63
C TYR A 24 -1.35 0.36 -16.79
N ILE A 25 -2.45 0.10 -17.44
CA ILE A 25 -3.75 -0.12 -16.79
C ILE A 25 -4.07 -1.62 -16.82
N PRO A 26 -4.30 -2.26 -15.66
CA PRO A 26 -4.67 -3.67 -15.64
C PRO A 26 -5.97 -3.92 -16.42
N PRO A 27 -6.00 -4.89 -17.36
CA PRO A 27 -7.21 -5.14 -18.16
C PRO A 27 -8.46 -5.47 -17.33
N VAL A 28 -8.28 -6.11 -16.18
CA VAL A 28 -9.40 -6.40 -15.27
C VAL A 28 -9.97 -5.12 -14.66
N PHE A 29 -9.13 -4.13 -14.38
CA PHE A 29 -9.58 -2.83 -13.86
C PHE A 29 -10.42 -2.10 -14.90
N GLU A 30 -9.97 -2.01 -16.15
CA GLU A 30 -10.72 -1.40 -17.25
C GLU A 30 -12.06 -2.13 -17.50
N LYS A 31 -12.03 -3.45 -17.52
CA LYS A 31 -13.22 -4.28 -17.78
C LYS A 31 -14.35 -4.01 -16.77
N TRP A 32 -14.01 -3.68 -15.53
CA TRP A 32 -14.99 -3.49 -14.45
C TRP A 32 -15.30 -2.02 -14.13
N GLY A 33 -14.91 -1.11 -15.00
CA GLY A 33 -15.27 0.30 -14.91
C GLY A 33 -14.11 1.28 -14.74
N GLY A 34 -12.89 0.78 -14.53
CA GLY A 34 -11.70 1.61 -14.50
C GLY A 34 -11.79 2.74 -13.46
N TYR A 35 -11.41 3.93 -13.90
CA TYR A 35 -11.41 5.12 -13.06
C TYR A 35 -12.79 5.53 -12.56
N ASP A 36 -13.85 5.17 -13.26
CA ASP A 36 -15.24 5.49 -12.85
C ASP A 36 -15.66 4.79 -11.54
N LEU A 37 -14.93 3.74 -11.15
CA LEU A 37 -15.13 3.07 -9.86
C LEU A 37 -14.51 3.80 -8.67
N LEU A 38 -13.57 4.72 -8.93
CA LEU A 38 -12.77 5.34 -7.89
C LEU A 38 -13.34 6.69 -7.46
N ASP A 39 -13.51 6.87 -6.16
CA ASP A 39 -13.80 8.16 -5.56
C ASP A 39 -12.54 8.98 -5.28
N GLY A 40 -11.36 8.38 -5.44
CA GLY A 40 -10.07 9.05 -5.29
C GLY A 40 -8.89 8.10 -5.14
N LYS A 41 -7.72 8.70 -4.92
CA LYS A 41 -6.46 7.98 -4.73
C LYS A 41 -5.80 8.38 -3.40
N ARG A 42 -4.97 7.47 -2.88
CA ARG A 42 -4.04 7.72 -1.78
C ARG A 42 -2.65 7.31 -2.22
N ILE A 43 -1.75 8.29 -2.27
CA ILE A 43 -0.37 8.07 -2.69
C ILE A 43 0.45 7.67 -1.47
N VAL A 44 1.07 6.50 -1.51
CA VAL A 44 1.90 5.94 -0.43
C VAL A 44 3.27 5.59 -0.97
N ARG A 45 4.31 6.15 -0.35
CA ARG A 45 5.70 5.90 -0.76
C ARG A 45 6.22 4.55 -0.25
N PRO A 46 7.27 3.98 -0.88
CA PRO A 46 7.88 2.71 -0.47
C PRO A 46 8.24 2.68 1.02
N ARG A 47 8.86 3.73 1.53
CA ARG A 47 9.23 3.86 2.94
C ARG A 47 8.03 3.71 3.88
N GLU A 48 6.92 4.38 3.58
CA GLU A 48 5.70 4.28 4.37
C GLU A 48 5.10 2.87 4.30
N SER A 49 5.12 2.24 3.14
CA SER A 49 4.59 0.89 3.00
C SER A 49 5.32 -0.10 3.91
N ILE A 50 6.65 0.02 4.04
CA ILE A 50 7.46 -0.80 4.95
C ILE A 50 7.13 -0.46 6.40
N GLU A 51 7.10 0.82 6.76
CA GLU A 51 6.78 1.27 8.11
C GLU A 51 5.44 0.71 8.59
N TYR A 52 4.40 0.84 7.78
CA TYR A 52 3.07 0.36 8.14
C TYR A 52 2.94 -1.17 8.06
N ALA A 53 3.72 -1.87 7.23
CA ALA A 53 3.81 -3.31 7.28
C ALA A 53 4.44 -3.80 8.60
N ARG A 54 5.49 -3.13 9.08
CA ARG A 54 6.09 -3.38 10.40
C ARG A 54 5.08 -3.14 11.53
N ARG A 55 4.38 -2.01 11.49
CA ARG A 55 3.35 -1.69 12.49
C ARG A 55 2.23 -2.72 12.51
N LEU A 56 1.80 -3.23 11.35
CA LEU A 56 0.79 -4.28 11.27
C LEU A 56 1.24 -5.56 11.95
N ALA A 57 2.52 -5.92 11.80
CA ALA A 57 3.11 -7.05 12.50
C ALA A 57 3.25 -6.81 14.01
N ASP A 58 3.81 -5.67 14.40
CA ASP A 58 4.16 -5.38 15.79
C ASP A 58 2.91 -5.07 16.66
N GLU A 59 1.96 -4.30 16.13
CA GLU A 59 0.79 -3.84 16.87
C GLU A 59 -0.39 -4.81 16.77
N CYS A 60 -0.50 -5.56 15.68
CA CYS A 60 -1.66 -6.42 15.40
C CYS A 60 -1.31 -7.91 15.25
N GLY A 61 -0.03 -8.27 15.21
CA GLY A 61 0.40 -9.66 14.99
C GLY A 61 0.14 -10.18 13.57
N ILE A 62 -0.06 -9.29 12.60
CA ILE A 62 -0.38 -9.65 11.22
C ILE A 62 0.88 -9.46 10.37
N PHE A 63 1.55 -10.56 10.01
CA PHE A 63 2.74 -10.56 9.18
C PHE A 63 2.36 -10.57 7.70
N ALA A 64 2.12 -9.39 7.15
CA ALA A 64 1.63 -9.15 5.80
C ALA A 64 2.70 -8.54 4.87
N GLY A 65 2.46 -8.58 3.57
CA GLY A 65 3.33 -8.01 2.56
C GLY A 65 3.34 -6.48 2.52
N LEU A 66 4.25 -5.91 1.72
CA LEU A 66 4.47 -4.46 1.66
C LEU A 66 3.26 -3.71 1.09
N SER A 67 2.55 -4.28 0.13
CA SER A 67 1.33 -3.69 -0.40
C SER A 67 0.21 -3.59 0.64
N ALA A 68 0.16 -4.51 1.60
CA ALA A 68 -0.77 -4.42 2.73
C ALA A 68 -0.40 -3.25 3.67
N GLY A 69 0.90 -3.02 3.88
CA GLY A 69 1.39 -1.83 4.60
C GLY A 69 0.96 -0.53 3.92
N ALA A 70 1.08 -0.46 2.59
CA ALA A 70 0.61 0.69 1.82
C ALA A 70 -0.92 0.87 1.96
N ALA A 71 -1.68 -0.21 1.84
CA ALA A 71 -3.14 -0.17 2.00
C ALA A 71 -3.56 0.32 3.40
N LEU A 72 -2.87 -0.14 4.45
CA LEU A 72 -3.07 0.34 5.82
C LEU A 72 -2.72 1.83 5.96
N ALA A 73 -1.60 2.30 5.42
CA ALA A 73 -1.24 3.72 5.43
C ALA A 73 -2.32 4.58 4.78
N GLY A 74 -2.84 4.15 3.64
CA GLY A 74 -3.96 4.80 2.97
C GLY A 74 -5.23 4.83 3.82
N ALA A 75 -5.56 3.72 4.49
CA ALA A 75 -6.71 3.62 5.38
C ALA A 75 -6.59 4.55 6.60
N ILE A 76 -5.43 4.63 7.22
CA ILE A 76 -5.18 5.51 8.37
C ILE A 76 -5.33 6.98 7.96
N ARG A 77 -4.81 7.39 6.80
CA ARG A 77 -5.01 8.76 6.31
C ARG A 77 -6.48 9.11 6.08
N VAL A 78 -7.30 8.14 5.68
CA VAL A 78 -8.75 8.35 5.60
C VAL A 78 -9.36 8.54 6.98
N ALA A 79 -8.95 7.72 7.95
CA ALA A 79 -9.42 7.83 9.33
C ALA A 79 -9.05 9.18 9.97
N GLU A 80 -7.83 9.66 9.72
CA GLU A 80 -7.35 10.96 10.22
C GLU A 80 -8.09 12.17 9.62
N GLN A 81 -8.76 11.99 8.48
CA GLN A 81 -9.57 13.04 7.84
C GLN A 81 -11.01 13.10 8.33
N LEU A 82 -11.43 12.16 9.19
CA LEU A 82 -12.77 12.19 9.79
C LEU A 82 -12.89 13.38 10.74
N SER A 83 -14.03 14.05 10.71
CA SER A 83 -14.34 15.14 11.63
C SER A 83 -14.59 14.61 13.04
N ASP A 84 -14.45 15.47 14.04
CA ASP A 84 -14.76 15.13 15.43
C ASP A 84 -16.19 14.58 15.57
N GLY A 85 -16.30 13.38 16.14
CA GLY A 85 -17.57 12.68 16.31
C GLY A 85 -18.09 11.93 15.07
N GLU A 86 -17.40 12.05 13.93
CA GLU A 86 -17.71 11.25 12.73
C GLU A 86 -17.20 9.81 12.92
N THR A 87 -17.98 8.84 12.47
CA THR A 87 -17.62 7.42 12.50
C THR A 87 -17.63 6.83 11.09
N ALA A 88 -16.69 5.94 10.80
CA ALA A 88 -16.64 5.24 9.53
C ALA A 88 -16.16 3.79 9.72
N THR A 89 -16.62 2.92 8.84
CA THR A 89 -16.02 1.59 8.68
C THR A 89 -15.09 1.63 7.48
N ILE A 90 -13.80 1.40 7.71
CA ILE A 90 -12.77 1.42 6.69
C ILE A 90 -12.26 -0.01 6.50
N VAL A 91 -12.31 -0.50 5.27
CA VAL A 91 -11.84 -1.84 4.89
C VAL A 91 -10.65 -1.70 3.96
N PHE A 92 -9.59 -2.42 4.19
CA PHE A 92 -8.45 -2.54 3.29
C PHE A 92 -8.06 -4.00 3.08
N ILE A 93 -7.36 -4.29 1.98
CA ILE A 93 -7.00 -5.65 1.60
C ILE A 93 -5.59 -5.97 2.08
N VAL A 94 -5.45 -7.12 2.75
CA VAL A 94 -4.18 -7.76 3.07
C VAL A 94 -3.92 -8.84 2.02
N SER A 95 -3.15 -8.50 0.98
CA SER A 95 -3.06 -9.30 -0.25
C SER A 95 -2.22 -10.56 -0.10
N ASP A 96 -1.10 -10.48 0.63
CA ASP A 96 -0.15 -11.58 0.75
C ASP A 96 0.65 -11.52 2.07
N ALA A 97 1.47 -12.53 2.27
CA ALA A 97 2.24 -12.70 3.51
C ALA A 97 3.62 -12.04 3.43
N GLY A 98 4.07 -11.51 4.57
CA GLY A 98 5.35 -10.81 4.71
C GLY A 98 6.59 -11.66 4.43
N TRP A 99 6.50 -12.98 4.61
CA TRP A 99 7.63 -13.88 4.35
C TRP A 99 8.16 -13.84 2.92
N LYS A 100 7.35 -13.45 1.95
CA LYS A 100 7.77 -13.26 0.54
C LYS A 100 8.82 -12.17 0.36
N TYR A 101 8.90 -11.25 1.30
CA TYR A 101 9.72 -10.04 1.22
C TYR A 101 10.90 -10.03 2.21
N LEU A 102 11.23 -11.17 2.84
CA LEU A 102 12.32 -11.25 3.82
C LEU A 102 13.66 -10.83 3.22
N SER A 103 13.92 -11.16 1.95
CA SER A 103 15.15 -10.79 1.26
C SER A 103 15.30 -9.29 0.96
N THR A 104 14.26 -8.49 1.15
CA THR A 104 14.33 -7.03 0.96
C THR A 104 14.91 -6.30 2.16
N GLY A 105 15.09 -6.96 3.30
CA GLY A 105 15.44 -6.30 4.56
C GLY A 105 14.30 -5.50 5.19
N ALA A 106 13.07 -5.62 4.67
CA ALA A 106 11.94 -4.82 5.10
C ALA A 106 11.65 -4.89 6.62
N TRP A 107 12.01 -5.99 7.29
CA TRP A 107 11.78 -6.17 8.74
C TRP A 107 13.04 -6.16 9.59
N THR A 108 14.23 -6.13 8.99
CA THR A 108 15.52 -6.28 9.67
C THR A 108 16.43 -5.07 9.57
N ASP A 109 16.37 -4.37 8.44
CA ASP A 109 17.30 -3.29 8.13
C ASP A 109 16.77 -1.94 8.64
N ASP A 110 17.63 -0.94 8.62
CA ASP A 110 17.17 0.44 8.79
C ASP A 110 16.07 0.77 7.77
N LEU A 111 15.13 1.62 8.16
CA LEU A 111 13.95 1.88 7.33
C LEU A 111 14.28 2.54 5.99
N ASP A 112 15.29 3.42 5.98
CA ASP A 112 15.71 4.11 4.75
C ASP A 112 16.51 3.16 3.84
N GLU A 113 17.34 2.29 4.42
CA GLU A 113 18.03 1.21 3.69
C GLU A 113 17.05 0.21 3.09
N ALA A 114 16.07 -0.23 3.87
CA ALA A 114 15.03 -1.15 3.39
C ALA A 114 14.20 -0.54 2.25
N ALA A 115 13.88 0.75 2.33
CA ALA A 115 13.16 1.47 1.28
C ALA A 115 13.98 1.52 -0.02
N ALA A 116 15.26 1.88 0.06
CA ALA A 116 16.16 1.90 -1.10
C ALA A 116 16.34 0.52 -1.73
N ASN A 117 16.48 -0.53 -0.91
CA ASN A 117 16.56 -1.92 -1.38
C ASN A 117 15.26 -2.36 -2.07
N ALA A 118 14.11 -2.02 -1.52
CA ALA A 118 12.81 -2.38 -2.07
C ALA A 118 12.58 -1.78 -3.47
N GLU A 119 13.12 -0.59 -3.75
CA GLU A 119 13.05 0.04 -5.07
C GLU A 119 13.93 -0.68 -6.10
N SER A 120 15.02 -1.32 -5.67
CA SER A 120 15.96 -2.00 -6.56
C SER A 120 15.56 -3.43 -6.92
N ILE A 121 14.68 -4.06 -6.15
CA ILE A 121 14.30 -5.47 -6.30
C ILE A 121 12.84 -5.55 -6.79
N ILE A 122 12.67 -5.97 -8.03
CA ILE A 122 11.34 -6.20 -8.60
C ILE A 122 10.97 -7.67 -8.43
N TYR A 123 9.95 -7.95 -7.61
CA TYR A 123 9.31 -9.26 -7.55
C TYR A 123 8.07 -9.26 -8.45
N PHE A 124 8.04 -10.21 -9.35
CA PHE A 124 6.87 -10.46 -10.20
C PHE A 124 5.99 -11.56 -9.61
#